data_70fba7d6ac6e25a47dd95b6d2ea6cba3
#
_entry.id   70fba7d6ac6e25a47dd95b6d2ea6cba3
#
_cell.length_a   1.000
_cell.length_b   1.000
_cell.length_c   1.000
_cell.angle_alpha   90.00
_cell.angle_beta   90.00
_cell.angle_gamma   90.00
#
_symmetry.space_group_name_H-M   'P 1'
#
loop_
_entity.id
_entity.type
_entity.pdbx_description
1 polymer ?
#
loop_
_entity_poly.entity_id
_entity_poly.type
_entity_poly.pdbx_seq_one_letter_code
_entity_poly.pdbx_strand_id
1 'polypeptide(L)'
;MKSLPDFIKICEVGPRDGLQNEKVFLTIEQKLELIETAAEAGIKVIEIGSFVNPKAVPQMADTDQIAARLHRKAGVEYRGLIFNLQGLKRAEAAGISKAKITVSASRSHCLRNMNKTPEEAVKSFAELAEYAEQKKIVLSGAISTSFGCSIDGIVPLEQVVNIIFQLRKLGIQEISLSDTTGMANPLQVYEYGVHIKKLFPDIEWVLHFHNTRGMGLANVLAGLMAGITNYDACFAGLGGCPFAPGAN
;
A
#
# COMPACT_ATOMS: atom_id res chain seq x y z
N MET A 1 -14.34 -9.23 25.84
CA MET A 1 -13.52 -8.81 24.68
C MET A 1 -13.60 -9.89 23.64
N LYS A 2 -13.73 -9.58 22.35
CA LYS A 2 -13.54 -10.60 21.29
C LYS A 2 -12.10 -11.11 21.39
N SER A 3 -11.88 -12.42 21.17
CA SER A 3 -10.54 -12.98 21.11
C SER A 3 -9.78 -12.32 19.96
N LEU A 4 -8.52 -11.97 20.19
CA LEU A 4 -7.61 -11.56 19.11
C LEU A 4 -7.33 -12.75 18.19
N PRO A 5 -7.01 -12.52 16.92
CA PRO A 5 -6.63 -13.59 16.00
C PRO A 5 -5.30 -14.24 16.41
N ASP A 6 -5.16 -15.53 16.14
CA ASP A 6 -3.94 -16.29 16.43
C ASP A 6 -2.78 -15.93 15.49
N PHE A 7 -3.10 -15.41 14.30
CA PHE A 7 -2.13 -15.08 13.25
C PHE A 7 -2.43 -13.74 12.59
N ILE A 8 -1.35 -13.06 12.20
CA ILE A 8 -1.39 -11.88 11.33
C ILE A 8 -0.47 -12.11 10.13
N LYS A 9 -0.83 -11.49 9.00
CA LYS A 9 -0.01 -11.45 7.79
C LYS A 9 0.63 -10.08 7.70
N ILE A 10 1.95 -10.05 7.63
CA ILE A 10 2.73 -8.83 7.47
C ILE A 10 3.20 -8.73 6.02
N CYS A 11 2.99 -7.57 5.41
CA CYS A 11 3.67 -7.14 4.20
C CYS A 11 4.79 -6.17 4.60
N GLU A 12 6.03 -6.56 4.34
CA GLU A 12 7.18 -5.68 4.53
C GLU A 12 7.24 -4.66 3.39
N VAL A 13 7.04 -3.38 3.73
CA VAL A 13 7.04 -2.29 2.76
C VAL A 13 8.28 -1.37 2.87
N GLY A 14 9.21 -1.71 3.74
CA GLY A 14 10.44 -0.95 3.94
C GLY A 14 11.27 -0.74 2.69
N PRO A 15 11.48 -1.76 1.83
CA PRO A 15 12.22 -1.60 0.58
C PRO A 15 11.58 -0.60 -0.38
N ARG A 16 10.27 -0.36 -0.29
CA ARG A 16 9.56 0.66 -1.09
C ARG A 16 9.21 1.89 -0.26
N ASP A 17 8.26 1.78 0.66
CA ASP A 17 7.71 2.91 1.42
C ASP A 17 8.73 3.51 2.36
N GLY A 18 9.48 2.66 3.05
CA GLY A 18 10.54 3.08 3.95
C GLY A 18 11.63 3.86 3.24
N LEU A 19 12.15 3.32 2.14
CA LEU A 19 13.31 3.89 1.46
C LEU A 19 12.98 5.07 0.54
N GLN A 20 11.74 5.20 0.06
CA GLN A 20 11.41 6.21 -0.96
C GLN A 20 11.63 7.65 -0.54
N ASN A 21 11.59 7.95 0.77
CA ASN A 21 11.76 9.29 1.33
C ASN A 21 13.13 9.50 1.98
N GLU A 22 13.97 8.46 2.03
CA GLU A 22 15.28 8.56 2.64
C GLU A 22 16.21 9.45 1.80
N LYS A 23 17.02 10.23 2.49
CA LYS A 23 18.04 11.10 1.85
C LYS A 23 19.22 10.31 1.33
N VAL A 24 19.53 9.20 2.00
CA VAL A 24 20.64 8.32 1.64
C VAL A 24 20.13 7.29 0.62
N PHE A 25 20.82 7.21 -0.51
CA PHE A 25 20.54 6.21 -1.54
C PHE A 25 21.28 4.92 -1.18
N LEU A 26 20.54 3.84 -1.03
CA LEU A 26 21.13 2.51 -0.92
C LEU A 26 21.52 1.98 -2.30
N THR A 27 22.61 1.21 -2.35
CA THR A 27 22.97 0.47 -3.56
C THR A 27 21.98 -0.65 -3.85
N ILE A 28 21.99 -1.17 -5.06
CA ILE A 28 21.15 -2.32 -5.44
C ILE A 28 21.47 -3.52 -4.54
N GLU A 29 22.75 -3.76 -4.25
CA GLU A 29 23.22 -4.84 -3.38
C GLU A 29 22.63 -4.72 -1.97
N GLN A 30 22.65 -3.53 -1.38
CA GLN A 30 22.07 -3.27 -0.06
C GLN A 30 20.56 -3.47 -0.06
N LYS A 31 19.85 -3.03 -1.11
CA LYS A 31 18.40 -3.26 -1.22
C LYS A 31 18.06 -4.74 -1.39
N LEU A 32 18.83 -5.48 -2.20
CA LEU A 32 18.69 -6.93 -2.34
C LEU A 32 18.91 -7.64 -1.01
N GLU A 33 19.96 -7.31 -0.28
CA GLU A 33 20.26 -7.87 1.04
C GLU A 33 19.08 -7.66 2.01
N LEU A 34 18.49 -6.45 2.06
CA LEU A 34 17.31 -6.16 2.89
C LEU A 34 16.11 -7.02 2.52
N ILE A 35 15.80 -7.15 1.21
CA ILE A 35 14.66 -7.92 0.72
C ILE A 35 14.86 -9.41 0.99
N GLU A 36 16.05 -9.95 0.70
CA GLU A 36 16.37 -11.36 0.85
C GLU A 36 16.42 -11.75 2.35
N THR A 37 17.01 -10.91 3.19
CA THR A 37 17.02 -11.11 4.65
C THR A 37 15.60 -11.12 5.24
N ALA A 38 14.72 -10.22 4.80
CA ALA A 38 13.32 -10.21 5.21
C ALA A 38 12.62 -11.53 4.82
N ALA A 39 12.86 -12.02 3.60
CA ALA A 39 12.33 -13.29 3.14
C ALA A 39 12.87 -14.49 3.93
N GLU A 40 14.17 -14.46 4.30
CA GLU A 40 14.80 -15.49 5.14
C GLU A 40 14.25 -15.48 6.57
N ALA A 41 14.00 -14.29 7.11
CA ALA A 41 13.38 -14.12 8.43
C ALA A 41 11.92 -14.60 8.50
N GLY A 42 11.33 -14.99 7.37
CA GLY A 42 9.99 -15.62 7.32
C GLY A 42 8.89 -14.70 6.85
N ILE A 43 9.18 -13.47 6.45
CA ILE A 43 8.19 -12.56 5.82
C ILE A 43 7.70 -13.19 4.51
N LYS A 44 6.36 -13.23 4.35
CA LYS A 44 5.71 -13.90 3.21
C LYS A 44 5.28 -12.95 2.10
N VAL A 45 5.24 -11.65 2.37
CA VAL A 45 4.85 -10.62 1.40
C VAL A 45 5.82 -9.46 1.52
N ILE A 46 6.45 -9.07 0.41
CA ILE A 46 7.44 -7.99 0.39
C ILE A 46 7.15 -7.07 -0.80
N GLU A 47 7.00 -5.78 -0.54
CA GLU A 47 6.91 -4.75 -1.57
C GLU A 47 8.31 -4.24 -1.90
N ILE A 48 8.87 -4.75 -3.02
CA ILE A 48 10.30 -4.60 -3.34
C ILE A 48 10.69 -3.25 -3.93
N GLY A 49 9.71 -2.45 -4.33
CA GLY A 49 9.96 -1.14 -4.94
C GLY A 49 8.74 -0.59 -5.67
N SER A 50 8.96 0.43 -6.48
CA SER A 50 7.92 1.08 -7.28
C SER A 50 8.35 1.24 -8.73
N PHE A 51 7.47 0.87 -9.65
CA PHE A 51 7.64 1.05 -11.10
C PHE A 51 7.12 2.42 -11.56
N VAL A 52 7.29 3.43 -10.72
CA VAL A 52 6.98 4.83 -11.00
C VAL A 52 8.03 5.44 -11.93
N ASN A 53 7.75 6.65 -12.44
CA ASN A 53 8.76 7.41 -13.19
C ASN A 53 10.01 7.65 -12.33
N PRO A 54 11.21 7.19 -12.74
CA PRO A 54 12.45 7.34 -11.97
C PRO A 54 12.81 8.80 -11.63
N LYS A 55 12.38 9.74 -12.46
CA LYS A 55 12.59 11.18 -12.19
C LYS A 55 11.72 11.71 -11.06
N ALA A 56 10.57 11.08 -10.81
CA ALA A 56 9.65 11.49 -9.74
C ALA A 56 10.06 10.90 -8.38
N VAL A 57 10.59 9.67 -8.36
CA VAL A 57 11.08 8.99 -7.15
C VAL A 57 12.43 8.34 -7.45
N PRO A 58 13.53 9.11 -7.37
CA PRO A 58 14.87 8.61 -7.72
C PRO A 58 15.31 7.40 -6.91
N GLN A 59 14.89 7.28 -5.64
CA GLN A 59 15.19 6.13 -4.78
C GLN A 59 14.65 4.80 -5.33
N MET A 60 13.62 4.85 -6.20
CA MET A 60 12.99 3.68 -6.81
C MET A 60 13.42 3.47 -8.28
N ALA A 61 14.41 4.23 -8.76
CA ALA A 61 14.84 4.18 -10.16
C ALA A 61 15.41 2.83 -10.58
N ASP A 62 15.89 2.05 -9.63
CA ASP A 62 16.57 0.77 -9.80
C ASP A 62 15.63 -0.46 -9.59
N THR A 63 14.33 -0.25 -9.38
CA THR A 63 13.36 -1.32 -9.08
C THR A 63 13.39 -2.45 -10.13
N ASP A 64 13.53 -2.13 -11.41
CA ASP A 64 13.61 -3.16 -12.48
C ASP A 64 14.86 -4.04 -12.30
N GLN A 65 16.01 -3.44 -11.97
CA GLN A 65 17.26 -4.16 -11.75
C GLN A 65 17.22 -5.01 -10.48
N ILE A 66 16.59 -4.51 -9.41
CA ILE A 66 16.35 -5.27 -8.18
C ILE A 66 15.49 -6.48 -8.52
N ALA A 67 14.36 -6.30 -9.18
CA ALA A 67 13.45 -7.39 -9.53
C ALA A 67 14.10 -8.47 -10.42
N ALA A 68 15.01 -8.05 -11.34
CA ALA A 68 15.74 -8.95 -12.23
C ALA A 68 16.83 -9.75 -11.50
N ARG A 69 17.45 -9.18 -10.45
CA ARG A 69 18.58 -9.80 -9.72
C ARG A 69 18.15 -10.53 -8.45
N LEU A 70 16.92 -10.31 -8.00
CA LEU A 70 16.39 -10.86 -6.76
C LEU A 70 16.33 -12.39 -6.77
N HIS A 71 16.94 -13.02 -5.79
CA HIS A 71 16.79 -14.46 -5.52
C HIS A 71 15.45 -14.72 -4.85
N ARG A 72 14.45 -15.08 -5.66
CA ARG A 72 13.08 -15.28 -5.17
C ARG A 72 12.96 -16.55 -4.36
N LYS A 73 12.62 -16.40 -3.08
CA LYS A 73 12.36 -17.53 -2.18
C LYS A 73 10.97 -18.12 -2.45
N ALA A 74 10.88 -19.43 -2.53
CA ALA A 74 9.59 -20.12 -2.71
C ALA A 74 8.63 -19.79 -1.54
N GLY A 75 7.37 -19.54 -1.87
CA GLY A 75 6.34 -19.20 -0.89
C GLY A 75 6.39 -17.76 -0.37
N VAL A 76 7.19 -16.89 -0.98
CA VAL A 76 7.21 -15.45 -0.73
C VAL A 76 6.62 -14.73 -1.94
N GLU A 77 5.66 -13.84 -1.70
CA GLU A 77 5.07 -12.95 -2.70
C GLU A 77 5.89 -11.67 -2.77
N TYR A 78 6.44 -11.37 -3.94
CA TYR A 78 7.13 -10.12 -4.22
C TYR A 78 6.24 -9.24 -5.07
N ARG A 79 5.92 -8.04 -4.58
CA ARG A 79 5.03 -7.10 -5.24
C ARG A 79 5.69 -5.73 -5.46
N GLY A 80 5.08 -4.91 -6.31
CA GLY A 80 5.57 -3.56 -6.56
C GLY A 80 4.43 -2.57 -6.75
N LEU A 81 4.70 -1.30 -6.41
CA LEU A 81 3.75 -0.22 -6.60
C LEU A 81 3.79 0.28 -8.05
N ILE A 82 2.62 0.56 -8.62
CA ILE A 82 2.45 1.13 -9.96
C ILE A 82 1.43 2.28 -9.94
N PHE A 83 1.55 3.21 -10.90
CA PHE A 83 0.61 4.33 -11.05
C PHE A 83 -0.06 4.40 -12.42
N ASN A 84 0.47 3.68 -13.41
CA ASN A 84 0.00 3.74 -14.80
C ASN A 84 0.37 2.47 -15.57
N LEU A 85 -0.13 2.37 -16.81
CA LEU A 85 0.09 1.21 -17.67
C LEU A 85 1.58 0.97 -17.97
N GLN A 86 2.38 2.03 -18.13
CA GLN A 86 3.82 1.88 -18.35
C GLN A 86 4.51 1.21 -17.16
N GLY A 87 4.14 1.61 -15.93
CA GLY A 87 4.63 0.96 -14.70
C GLY A 87 4.19 -0.50 -14.62
N LEU A 88 2.95 -0.81 -15.00
CA LEU A 88 2.45 -2.19 -15.00
C LEU A 88 3.20 -3.07 -16.03
N LYS A 89 3.49 -2.55 -17.22
CA LYS A 89 4.30 -3.27 -18.22
C LYS A 89 5.73 -3.53 -17.74
N ARG A 90 6.33 -2.57 -17.03
CA ARG A 90 7.65 -2.77 -16.40
C ARG A 90 7.59 -3.84 -15.31
N ALA A 91 6.55 -3.82 -14.48
CA ALA A 91 6.34 -4.82 -13.43
C ALA A 91 6.15 -6.23 -14.04
N GLU A 92 5.38 -6.35 -15.13
CA GLU A 92 5.25 -7.61 -15.90
C GLU A 92 6.61 -8.10 -16.40
N ALA A 93 7.36 -7.24 -17.10
CA ALA A 93 8.67 -7.60 -17.63
C ALA A 93 9.67 -8.00 -16.53
N ALA A 94 9.51 -7.44 -15.33
CA ALA A 94 10.28 -7.80 -14.15
C ALA A 94 9.77 -9.07 -13.42
N GLY A 95 8.74 -9.74 -13.96
CA GLY A 95 8.18 -10.97 -13.40
C GLY A 95 7.40 -10.75 -12.09
N ILE A 96 6.82 -9.58 -11.89
CA ILE A 96 5.94 -9.29 -10.76
C ILE A 96 4.55 -9.83 -11.08
N SER A 97 4.06 -10.74 -10.23
CA SER A 97 2.73 -11.35 -10.38
C SER A 97 1.61 -10.59 -9.65
N LYS A 98 1.96 -9.69 -8.75
CA LYS A 98 1.00 -8.84 -8.02
C LYS A 98 1.49 -7.41 -7.95
N ALA A 99 0.69 -6.48 -8.46
CA ALA A 99 1.00 -5.06 -8.48
C ALA A 99 -0.01 -4.27 -7.63
N LYS A 100 0.48 -3.30 -6.85
CA LYS A 100 -0.35 -2.42 -6.03
C LYS A 100 -0.60 -1.11 -6.78
N ILE A 101 -1.87 -0.71 -6.92
CA ILE A 101 -2.27 0.63 -7.35
C ILE A 101 -2.70 1.45 -6.13
N THR A 102 -2.61 2.77 -6.22
CA THR A 102 -3.02 3.65 -5.11
C THR A 102 -3.87 4.81 -5.60
N VAL A 103 -4.84 5.19 -4.78
CA VAL A 103 -5.65 6.39 -4.95
C VAL A 103 -5.84 7.06 -3.60
N SER A 104 -5.90 8.39 -3.56
CA SER A 104 -6.19 9.11 -2.32
C SER A 104 -7.68 9.31 -2.12
N ALA A 105 -8.18 9.11 -0.90
CA ALA A 105 -9.53 9.49 -0.55
C ALA A 105 -9.68 11.02 -0.46
N SER A 106 -8.66 11.74 0.02
CA SER A 106 -8.63 13.21 0.00
C SER A 106 -8.43 13.75 -1.42
N ARG A 107 -9.31 14.67 -1.84
CA ARG A 107 -9.26 15.29 -3.16
C ARG A 107 -7.97 16.11 -3.35
N SER A 108 -7.62 16.95 -2.38
CA SER A 108 -6.42 17.80 -2.47
C SER A 108 -5.13 16.99 -2.48
N HIS A 109 -5.08 15.92 -1.67
CA HIS A 109 -3.92 15.01 -1.68
C HIS A 109 -3.85 14.23 -3.00
N CYS A 110 -4.96 13.76 -3.55
CA CYS A 110 -5.00 13.06 -4.83
C CYS A 110 -4.50 13.96 -5.98
N LEU A 111 -4.95 15.20 -6.03
CA LEU A 111 -4.50 16.19 -7.01
C LEU A 111 -2.98 16.45 -6.92
N ARG A 112 -2.43 16.55 -5.70
CA ARG A 112 -0.98 16.76 -5.50
C ARG A 112 -0.15 15.54 -5.89
N ASN A 113 -0.64 14.34 -5.56
CA ASN A 113 0.09 13.09 -5.76
C ASN A 113 -0.02 12.55 -7.19
N MET A 114 -1.19 12.68 -7.81
CA MET A 114 -1.51 12.05 -9.10
C MET A 114 -1.91 13.03 -10.19
N ASN A 115 -2.07 14.31 -9.86
CA ASN A 115 -2.65 15.34 -10.75
C ASN A 115 -4.04 14.92 -11.29
N LYS A 116 -4.83 14.23 -10.47
CA LYS A 116 -6.17 13.71 -10.76
C LYS A 116 -7.05 13.83 -9.52
N THR A 117 -8.36 13.97 -9.75
CA THR A 117 -9.32 13.74 -8.66
C THR A 117 -9.40 12.25 -8.31
N PRO A 118 -9.94 11.86 -7.16
CA PRO A 118 -10.13 10.45 -6.81
C PRO A 118 -10.91 9.67 -7.88
N GLU A 119 -11.97 10.28 -8.42
CA GLU A 119 -12.82 9.69 -9.45
C GLU A 119 -12.07 9.48 -10.78
N GLU A 120 -11.30 10.49 -11.21
CA GLU A 120 -10.46 10.39 -12.41
C GLU A 120 -9.35 9.36 -12.25
N ALA A 121 -8.74 9.28 -11.06
CA ALA A 121 -7.73 8.29 -10.74
C ALA A 121 -8.30 6.87 -10.86
N VAL A 122 -9.43 6.59 -10.19
CA VAL A 122 -10.06 5.26 -10.26
C VAL A 122 -10.52 4.93 -11.67
N LYS A 123 -11.08 5.89 -12.41
CA LYS A 123 -11.45 5.67 -13.81
C LYS A 123 -10.25 5.27 -14.67
N SER A 124 -9.08 5.86 -14.42
CA SER A 124 -7.86 5.52 -15.16
C SER A 124 -7.32 4.11 -14.85
N PHE A 125 -7.78 3.46 -13.79
CA PHE A 125 -7.38 2.09 -13.46
C PHE A 125 -8.10 1.01 -14.29
N ALA A 126 -9.14 1.37 -15.04
CA ALA A 126 -9.84 0.41 -15.91
C ALA A 126 -8.90 -0.21 -16.95
N GLU A 127 -8.05 0.62 -17.59
CA GLU A 127 -7.04 0.16 -18.55
C GLU A 127 -6.00 -0.77 -17.87
N LEU A 128 -5.63 -0.48 -16.61
CA LEU A 128 -4.70 -1.31 -15.86
C LEU A 128 -5.33 -2.66 -15.52
N ALA A 129 -6.60 -2.66 -15.12
CA ALA A 129 -7.33 -3.88 -14.77
C ALA A 129 -7.48 -4.80 -16.00
N GLU A 130 -7.84 -4.26 -17.14
CA GLU A 130 -7.94 -5.00 -18.40
C GLU A 130 -6.59 -5.61 -18.80
N TYR A 131 -5.53 -4.83 -18.76
CA TYR A 131 -4.18 -5.32 -19.07
C TYR A 131 -3.72 -6.39 -18.09
N ALA A 132 -3.94 -6.17 -16.80
CA ALA A 132 -3.55 -7.10 -15.74
C ALA A 132 -4.27 -8.45 -15.88
N GLU A 133 -5.56 -8.45 -16.21
CA GLU A 133 -6.33 -9.66 -16.49
C GLU A 133 -5.76 -10.44 -17.67
N GLN A 134 -5.48 -9.77 -18.80
CA GLN A 134 -4.87 -10.38 -19.98
C GLN A 134 -3.50 -11.01 -19.68
N LYS A 135 -2.73 -10.41 -18.78
CA LYS A 135 -1.38 -10.83 -18.38
C LYS A 135 -1.34 -11.71 -17.13
N LYS A 136 -2.49 -12.01 -16.53
CA LYS A 136 -2.61 -12.78 -15.28
C LYS A 136 -1.83 -12.17 -14.12
N ILE A 137 -1.77 -10.84 -14.06
CA ILE A 137 -1.22 -10.09 -12.94
C ILE A 137 -2.36 -9.73 -12.00
N VAL A 138 -2.19 -10.01 -10.71
CA VAL A 138 -3.17 -9.63 -9.69
C VAL A 138 -2.97 -8.15 -9.34
N LEU A 139 -4.04 -7.37 -9.36
CA LEU A 139 -4.02 -6.01 -8.83
C LEU A 139 -4.52 -6.00 -7.39
N SER A 140 -3.79 -5.29 -6.51
CA SER A 140 -4.27 -4.86 -5.20
C SER A 140 -4.42 -3.34 -5.17
N GLY A 141 -5.36 -2.85 -4.36
CA GLY A 141 -5.64 -1.43 -4.21
C GLY A 141 -5.13 -0.88 -2.87
N ALA A 142 -4.67 0.36 -2.85
CA ALA A 142 -4.43 1.11 -1.62
C ALA A 142 -5.21 2.43 -1.68
N ILE A 143 -5.93 2.75 -0.59
CA ILE A 143 -6.64 4.01 -0.45
C ILE A 143 -5.87 4.86 0.57
N SER A 144 -5.09 5.81 0.06
CA SER A 144 -4.35 6.76 0.89
C SER A 144 -5.29 7.74 1.58
N THR A 145 -4.87 8.30 2.71
CA THR A 145 -5.63 9.27 3.50
C THR A 145 -7.02 8.80 3.95
N SER A 146 -7.20 7.48 4.12
CA SER A 146 -8.50 6.89 4.46
C SER A 146 -9.07 7.36 5.79
N PHE A 147 -8.22 7.76 6.72
CA PHE A 147 -8.60 8.15 8.08
C PHE A 147 -8.52 9.66 8.35
N GLY A 148 -8.05 10.40 7.36
CA GLY A 148 -7.87 11.85 7.45
C GLY A 148 -6.73 12.34 6.58
N CYS A 149 -6.72 13.64 6.33
CA CYS A 149 -5.74 14.32 5.48
C CYS A 149 -5.25 15.61 6.13
N SER A 150 -3.94 15.85 6.13
CA SER A 150 -3.37 17.09 6.67
C SER A 150 -3.78 18.34 5.89
N ILE A 151 -4.36 18.19 4.69
CA ILE A 151 -4.80 19.28 3.82
C ILE A 151 -6.31 19.49 3.96
N ASP A 152 -7.11 18.43 3.75
CA ASP A 152 -8.57 18.49 3.73
C ASP A 152 -9.20 18.25 5.09
N GLY A 153 -8.41 17.83 6.10
CA GLY A 153 -8.90 17.48 7.43
C GLY A 153 -9.61 16.12 7.45
N ILE A 154 -10.85 16.09 7.88
CA ILE A 154 -11.66 14.87 7.98
C ILE A 154 -11.96 14.33 6.57
N VAL A 155 -11.73 13.03 6.39
CA VAL A 155 -12.15 12.29 5.20
C VAL A 155 -13.36 11.42 5.60
N PRO A 156 -14.56 11.68 5.04
CA PRO A 156 -15.76 10.91 5.39
C PRO A 156 -15.64 9.45 4.95
N LEU A 157 -16.17 8.54 5.79
CA LEU A 157 -16.15 7.09 5.47
C LEU A 157 -16.88 6.79 4.15
N GLU A 158 -17.96 7.51 3.83
CA GLU A 158 -18.71 7.34 2.59
C GLU A 158 -17.84 7.57 1.35
N GLN A 159 -16.89 8.49 1.43
CA GLN A 159 -15.95 8.75 0.34
C GLN A 159 -15.00 7.55 0.14
N VAL A 160 -14.51 6.98 1.23
CA VAL A 160 -13.69 5.75 1.21
C VAL A 160 -14.50 4.59 0.66
N VAL A 161 -15.73 4.39 1.14
CA VAL A 161 -16.65 3.33 0.68
C VAL A 161 -16.95 3.45 -0.83
N ASN A 162 -17.14 4.66 -1.34
CA ASN A 162 -17.34 4.88 -2.79
C ASN A 162 -16.12 4.44 -3.61
N ILE A 163 -14.91 4.73 -3.14
CA ILE A 163 -13.68 4.30 -3.81
C ILE A 163 -13.56 2.75 -3.76
N ILE A 164 -13.80 2.14 -2.60
CA ILE A 164 -13.80 0.67 -2.44
C ILE A 164 -14.75 0.02 -3.46
N PHE A 165 -15.98 0.53 -3.55
CA PHE A 165 -16.96 0.00 -4.47
C PHE A 165 -16.50 0.05 -5.94
N GLN A 166 -15.84 1.14 -6.33
CA GLN A 166 -15.31 1.28 -7.69
C GLN A 166 -14.12 0.36 -7.94
N LEU A 167 -13.18 0.24 -6.97
CA LEU A 167 -12.04 -0.69 -7.07
C LEU A 167 -12.52 -2.15 -7.17
N ARG A 168 -13.53 -2.53 -6.35
CA ARG A 168 -14.13 -3.85 -6.41
C ARG A 168 -14.75 -4.16 -7.78
N LYS A 169 -15.39 -3.17 -8.43
CA LYS A 169 -15.92 -3.33 -9.81
C LYS A 169 -14.83 -3.59 -10.85
N LEU A 170 -13.60 -3.19 -10.60
CA LEU A 170 -12.44 -3.49 -11.43
C LEU A 170 -11.80 -4.86 -11.12
N GLY A 171 -12.44 -5.69 -10.29
CA GLY A 171 -11.95 -7.02 -9.92
C GLY A 171 -10.89 -7.01 -8.80
N ILE A 172 -10.66 -5.88 -8.15
CA ILE A 172 -9.67 -5.78 -7.06
C ILE A 172 -10.27 -6.35 -5.77
N GLN A 173 -9.64 -7.41 -5.27
CA GLN A 173 -10.11 -8.16 -4.09
C GLN A 173 -9.22 -8.00 -2.86
N GLU A 174 -8.08 -7.34 -2.95
CA GLU A 174 -7.25 -6.93 -1.80
C GLU A 174 -7.17 -5.40 -1.78
N ILE A 175 -7.60 -4.79 -0.68
CA ILE A 175 -7.60 -3.32 -0.52
C ILE A 175 -6.98 -2.94 0.82
N SER A 176 -6.00 -2.05 0.76
CA SER A 176 -5.37 -1.43 1.93
C SER A 176 -6.02 -0.09 2.24
N LEU A 177 -6.41 0.13 3.50
CA LEU A 177 -6.74 1.46 4.02
C LEU A 177 -5.50 2.05 4.70
N SER A 178 -5.03 3.18 4.17
CA SER A 178 -3.78 3.79 4.65
C SER A 178 -4.04 5.08 5.44
N ASP A 179 -3.44 5.14 6.62
CA ASP A 179 -3.35 6.35 7.47
C ASP A 179 -2.11 7.16 7.07
N THR A 180 -2.09 7.64 5.83
CA THR A 180 -0.95 8.32 5.20
C THR A 180 -0.41 9.50 6.02
N THR A 181 -1.26 10.15 6.78
CA THR A 181 -0.91 11.35 7.55
C THR A 181 -0.82 11.10 9.06
N GLY A 182 -0.99 9.84 9.49
CA GLY A 182 -0.96 9.46 10.89
C GLY A 182 -2.07 10.13 11.72
N MET A 183 -3.24 10.35 11.13
CA MET A 183 -4.39 11.02 11.76
C MET A 183 -5.41 10.05 12.36
N ALA A 184 -5.31 8.77 12.05
CA ALA A 184 -6.19 7.74 12.55
C ALA A 184 -6.14 7.66 14.09
N ASN A 185 -7.28 7.33 14.69
CA ASN A 185 -7.38 6.97 16.09
C ASN A 185 -8.04 5.59 16.24
N PRO A 186 -7.83 4.90 17.37
CA PRO A 186 -8.31 3.53 17.55
C PRO A 186 -9.82 3.34 17.38
N LEU A 187 -10.63 4.30 17.82
CA LEU A 187 -12.09 4.21 17.68
C LEU A 187 -12.48 4.25 16.20
N GLN A 188 -11.95 5.21 15.46
CA GLN A 188 -12.19 5.34 14.01
C GLN A 188 -11.75 4.08 13.25
N VAL A 189 -10.57 3.53 13.56
CA VAL A 189 -10.06 2.31 12.93
C VAL A 189 -10.99 1.12 13.18
N TYR A 190 -11.44 0.96 14.42
CA TYR A 190 -12.37 -0.11 14.78
C TYR A 190 -13.71 0.02 14.03
N GLU A 191 -14.32 1.21 14.07
CA GLU A 191 -15.60 1.47 13.42
C GLU A 191 -15.53 1.28 11.91
N TYR A 192 -14.48 1.81 11.26
CA TYR A 192 -14.25 1.65 9.82
C TYR A 192 -14.03 0.17 9.47
N GLY A 193 -13.19 -0.52 10.24
CA GLY A 193 -12.91 -1.93 10.02
C GLY A 193 -14.16 -2.82 10.09
N VAL A 194 -14.99 -2.62 11.14
CA VAL A 194 -16.26 -3.35 11.28
C VAL A 194 -17.21 -3.04 10.12
N HIS A 195 -17.32 -1.75 9.74
CA HIS A 195 -18.24 -1.30 8.70
C HIS A 195 -17.86 -1.86 7.32
N ILE A 196 -16.61 -1.72 6.89
CA ILE A 196 -16.17 -2.18 5.58
C ILE A 196 -16.22 -3.69 5.43
N LYS A 197 -15.86 -4.45 6.49
CA LYS A 197 -15.97 -5.92 6.49
C LYS A 197 -17.40 -6.39 6.33
N LYS A 198 -18.35 -5.67 6.90
CA LYS A 198 -19.78 -5.99 6.75
C LYS A 198 -20.28 -5.68 5.35
N LEU A 199 -19.87 -4.56 4.75
CA LEU A 199 -20.30 -4.14 3.41
C LEU A 199 -19.63 -4.95 2.29
N PHE A 200 -18.38 -5.35 2.48
CA PHE A 200 -17.55 -6.01 1.47
C PHE A 200 -16.88 -7.25 2.07
N PRO A 201 -17.63 -8.32 2.35
CA PRO A 201 -17.10 -9.53 3.01
C PRO A 201 -16.15 -10.34 2.10
N ASP A 202 -16.13 -10.07 0.81
CA ASP A 202 -15.30 -10.69 -0.23
C ASP A 202 -13.96 -10.00 -0.44
N ILE A 203 -13.70 -8.89 0.25
CA ILE A 203 -12.42 -8.14 0.15
C ILE A 203 -11.44 -8.61 1.24
N GLU A 204 -10.22 -8.89 0.84
CA GLU A 204 -9.08 -9.06 1.74
C GLU A 204 -8.59 -7.67 2.19
N TRP A 205 -8.80 -7.36 3.47
CA TRP A 205 -8.47 -6.04 4.03
C TRP A 205 -7.05 -6.01 4.54
N VAL A 206 -6.32 -4.94 4.21
CA VAL A 206 -5.00 -4.60 4.74
C VAL A 206 -5.09 -3.25 5.45
N LEU A 207 -4.36 -3.06 6.53
CA LEU A 207 -4.21 -1.76 7.17
C LEU A 207 -2.75 -1.31 7.12
N HIS A 208 -2.57 -0.03 6.85
CA HIS A 208 -1.27 0.62 6.77
C HIS A 208 -1.30 1.89 7.63
N PHE A 209 -0.50 1.92 8.69
CA PHE A 209 -0.49 3.02 9.64
C PHE A 209 0.86 3.72 9.69
N HIS A 210 0.83 5.05 9.65
CA HIS A 210 1.95 5.89 10.04
C HIS A 210 1.88 6.22 11.53
N ASN A 211 3.04 6.26 12.19
CA ASN A 211 3.13 6.49 13.63
C ASN A 211 3.34 7.97 14.02
N THR A 212 3.03 8.88 13.14
CA THR A 212 3.26 10.34 13.27
C THR A 212 2.79 10.93 14.61
N ARG A 213 1.70 10.40 15.16
CA ARG A 213 1.11 10.82 16.46
C ARG A 213 1.25 9.78 17.55
N GLY A 214 2.11 8.76 17.37
CA GLY A 214 2.32 7.70 18.34
C GLY A 214 1.14 6.72 18.46
N MET A 215 0.19 6.73 17.52
CA MET A 215 -1.02 5.89 17.56
C MET A 215 -0.91 4.60 16.74
N GLY A 216 0.19 4.36 16.04
CA GLY A 216 0.32 3.23 15.11
C GLY A 216 -0.05 1.89 15.73
N LEU A 217 0.59 1.50 16.84
CA LEU A 217 0.30 0.22 17.50
C LEU A 217 -1.10 0.16 18.15
N ALA A 218 -1.61 1.28 18.65
CA ALA A 218 -2.98 1.35 19.18
C ALA A 218 -4.00 1.15 18.04
N ASN A 219 -3.75 1.70 16.86
CA ASN A 219 -4.55 1.50 15.66
C ASN A 219 -4.47 0.06 15.16
N VAL A 220 -3.29 -0.59 15.20
CA VAL A 220 -3.14 -2.02 14.90
C VAL A 220 -4.04 -2.85 15.82
N LEU A 221 -4.01 -2.61 17.14
CA LEU A 221 -4.87 -3.33 18.09
C LEU A 221 -6.35 -3.13 17.76
N ALA A 222 -6.77 -1.90 17.43
CA ALA A 222 -8.16 -1.61 17.05
C ALA A 222 -8.56 -2.35 15.76
N GLY A 223 -7.68 -2.42 14.77
CA GLY A 223 -7.89 -3.19 13.55
C GLY A 223 -8.02 -4.69 13.79
N LEU A 224 -7.20 -5.26 14.70
CA LEU A 224 -7.31 -6.66 15.14
C LEU A 224 -8.66 -6.92 15.84
N MET A 225 -9.12 -6.01 16.70
CA MET A 225 -10.44 -6.09 17.34
C MET A 225 -11.60 -6.02 16.32
N ALA A 226 -11.42 -5.31 15.22
CA ALA A 226 -12.35 -5.30 14.09
C ALA A 226 -12.25 -6.59 13.24
N GLY A 227 -11.26 -7.45 13.51
CA GLY A 227 -11.01 -8.71 12.82
C GLY A 227 -10.28 -8.56 11.48
N ILE A 228 -9.46 -7.52 11.32
CA ILE A 228 -8.52 -7.38 10.19
C ILE A 228 -7.18 -7.95 10.64
N THR A 229 -6.58 -8.80 9.79
CA THR A 229 -5.38 -9.58 10.13
C THR A 229 -4.18 -9.30 9.23
N ASN A 230 -4.32 -8.46 8.20
CA ASN A 230 -3.24 -8.14 7.29
C ASN A 230 -2.79 -6.69 7.51
N TYR A 231 -1.47 -6.51 7.63
CA TYR A 231 -0.86 -5.21 7.92
C TYR A 231 0.37 -4.98 7.05
N ASP A 232 0.53 -3.76 6.57
CA ASP A 232 1.82 -3.27 6.09
C ASP A 232 2.68 -2.89 7.31
N ALA A 233 3.96 -3.26 7.27
CA ALA A 233 4.95 -2.90 8.28
C ALA A 233 6.28 -2.56 7.60
N CYS A 234 7.08 -1.77 8.28
CA CYS A 234 8.38 -1.35 7.79
C CYS A 234 9.45 -1.64 8.82
N PHE A 235 10.54 -2.29 8.40
CA PHE A 235 11.70 -2.50 9.26
C PHE A 235 12.25 -1.16 9.77
N ALA A 236 12.72 -1.15 11.01
CA ALA A 236 13.24 0.03 11.73
C ALA A 236 12.25 1.21 11.84
N GLY A 237 10.96 1.03 11.50
CA GLY A 237 9.98 2.12 11.50
C GLY A 237 10.25 3.20 10.44
N LEU A 238 10.98 2.86 9.37
CA LEU A 238 11.19 3.77 8.25
C LEU A 238 9.87 4.04 7.53
N GLY A 239 9.71 5.24 7.01
CA GLY A 239 8.51 5.58 6.28
C GLY A 239 8.31 7.06 6.13
N GLY A 240 7.18 7.41 5.54
CA GLY A 240 6.78 8.79 5.35
C GLY A 240 6.10 9.02 4.01
N CYS A 241 5.55 10.21 3.85
CA CYS A 241 4.94 10.61 2.59
C CYS A 241 5.43 12.01 2.21
N PRO A 242 5.99 12.20 1.00
CA PRO A 242 6.48 13.52 0.57
C PRO A 242 5.37 14.57 0.48
N PHE A 243 4.11 14.11 0.33
CA PHE A 243 2.92 14.96 0.28
C PHE A 243 2.22 15.13 1.63
N ALA A 244 2.75 14.50 2.68
CA ALA A 244 2.31 14.62 4.07
C ALA A 244 3.52 14.86 4.97
N PRO A 245 4.07 16.09 5.01
CA PRO A 245 5.26 16.41 5.80
C PRO A 245 5.07 16.05 7.28
N GLY A 246 6.09 15.38 7.85
CA GLY A 246 6.07 14.89 9.23
C GLY A 246 5.38 13.53 9.42
N ALA A 247 4.87 12.89 8.37
CA ALA A 247 4.46 11.50 8.42
C ALA A 247 5.67 10.57 8.50
N ASN A 248 5.62 9.58 9.35
CA ASN A 248 6.63 8.53 9.48
C ASN A 248 6.01 7.18 9.80
#